data_a3cffdea4070804f7bf71b3783ec6567
#
_entry.id   a3cffdea4070804f7bf71b3783ec6567
#
_cell.length_a   1.000
_cell.length_b   1.000
_cell.length_c   1.000
_cell.angle_alpha   90.00
_cell.angle_beta   90.00
_cell.angle_gamma   90.00
#
_symmetry.space_group_name_H-M   'P 1'
#
loop_
_entity.id
_entity.type
_entity.pdbx_description
1 polymer ?
#
loop_
_entity_poly.entity_id
_entity_poly.type
_entity_poly.pdbx_seq_one_letter_code
_entity_poly.pdbx_strand_id
1 'polypeptide(L)'
;MNRRRERRWQSSQDRARVAAELIEEAESLTETGAIATPLDVARDKLPPPLRVESKQPEAPRAKLDQEPPTPPEPPTSPTAPVLPAPPAATEPAAPVAQPVDDPLYISAREASERGDFDRAAASYRDLLAREPGHVKARNNLALILDARGDRDGALAELDRALETDPNNAGLLVNRAAVLGAKGSYAAAQRDLLRVIRDDGANVEALFNLGVVFTRRGLWADAIAQLRRAVEVDPARAAAWYYLGDALNHVDDLTGALAALERAVELQPTNPKALYGIWKVLDRLNRPDEATVMYRRSREVAGR
;
A
#
# COMPACT_ATOMS: atom_id res chain seq x y z
N MET A 1 28.86 40.41 20.79
CA MET A 1 28.87 39.34 19.74
C MET A 1 28.93 37.99 20.46
N ASN A 2 27.82 37.38 21.00
CA ASN A 2 27.90 35.95 21.41
C ASN A 2 26.57 35.33 21.81
N ARG A 3 25.55 36.08 22.26
CA ARG A 3 24.30 35.46 22.74
C ARG A 3 23.42 34.77 21.64
N ARG A 4 23.62 35.13 20.37
CA ARG A 4 22.91 34.44 19.24
C ARG A 4 23.62 33.16 18.79
N ARG A 5 24.96 33.06 18.96
CA ARG A 5 25.72 31.83 18.65
C ARG A 5 25.51 30.77 19.74
N GLU A 6 25.49 31.17 21.02
CA GLU A 6 25.25 30.23 22.12
C GLU A 6 23.85 29.64 22.13
N ARG A 7 22.81 30.45 21.81
CA ARG A 7 21.44 29.92 21.64
C ARG A 7 21.31 28.94 20.45
N ARG A 8 22.07 29.19 19.40
CA ARG A 8 22.10 28.27 18.23
C ARG A 8 22.83 26.98 18.57
N TRP A 9 23.81 27.03 19.46
CA TRP A 9 24.58 25.86 19.90
C TRP A 9 23.79 24.99 20.89
N GLN A 10 23.11 25.59 21.85
CA GLN A 10 22.19 24.93 22.78
C GLN A 10 21.04 24.22 22.03
N SER A 11 20.43 24.88 21.04
CA SER A 11 19.39 24.26 20.23
C SER A 11 19.92 23.09 19.39
N SER A 12 21.20 23.10 19.01
CA SER A 12 21.82 21.98 18.28
C SER A 12 22.11 20.78 19.19
N GLN A 13 22.54 21.03 20.43
CA GLN A 13 22.76 19.98 21.44
C GLN A 13 21.44 19.40 21.94
N ASP A 14 20.41 20.23 22.12
CA ASP A 14 19.05 19.74 22.46
C ASP A 14 18.46 18.89 21.35
N ARG A 15 18.71 19.22 20.09
CA ARG A 15 18.32 18.39 18.93
C ARG A 15 19.06 17.06 18.90
N ALA A 16 20.35 17.06 19.16
CA ALA A 16 21.16 15.84 19.21
C ALA A 16 20.73 14.91 20.36
N ARG A 17 20.36 15.49 21.52
CA ARG A 17 19.85 14.72 22.66
C ARG A 17 18.47 14.11 22.37
N VAL A 18 17.55 14.89 21.81
CA VAL A 18 16.23 14.42 21.41
C VAL A 18 16.35 13.35 20.32
N ALA A 19 17.27 13.49 19.36
CA ALA A 19 17.51 12.49 18.34
C ALA A 19 18.09 11.18 18.94
N ALA A 20 18.97 11.27 19.92
CA ALA A 20 19.53 10.10 20.62
C ALA A 20 18.45 9.35 21.43
N GLU A 21 17.61 10.09 22.19
CA GLU A 21 16.49 9.54 22.93
C GLU A 21 15.47 8.85 22.00
N LEU A 22 15.27 9.40 20.79
CA LEU A 22 14.37 8.80 19.78
C LEU A 22 14.93 7.52 19.14
N ILE A 23 16.26 7.42 19.00
CA ILE A 23 16.93 6.22 18.49
C ILE A 23 16.80 5.10 19.52
N GLU A 24 17.06 5.39 20.79
CA GLU A 24 16.96 4.43 21.89
C GLU A 24 15.51 3.92 22.08
N GLU A 25 14.51 4.80 21.91
CA GLU A 25 13.10 4.43 21.99
C GLU A 25 12.61 3.67 20.74
N ALA A 26 13.15 3.96 19.55
CA ALA A 26 12.88 3.19 18.33
C ALA A 26 13.47 1.78 18.42
N GLU A 27 14.62 1.60 19.07
CA GLU A 27 15.22 0.29 19.35
C GLU A 27 14.37 -0.49 20.36
N SER A 28 13.84 0.14 21.38
CA SER A 28 12.91 -0.46 22.36
C SER A 28 11.58 -0.92 21.72
N LEU A 29 11.09 -0.21 20.70
CA LEU A 29 9.87 -0.59 19.96
C LEU A 29 10.11 -1.75 18.97
N THR A 30 11.36 -2.01 18.58
CA THR A 30 11.71 -3.19 17.77
C THR A 30 11.72 -4.48 18.58
N GLU A 31 12.04 -4.42 19.86
CA GLU A 31 11.96 -5.57 20.78
C GLU A 31 10.52 -6.00 21.07
N THR A 32 9.55 -5.11 20.92
CA THR A 32 8.11 -5.39 21.13
C THR A 32 7.35 -5.79 19.87
N GLY A 33 8.03 -6.09 18.75
CA GLY A 33 7.42 -6.68 17.54
C GLY A 33 6.66 -5.68 16.63
N ALA A 34 6.76 -4.37 16.88
CA ALA A 34 6.17 -3.33 16.02
C ALA A 34 7.23 -2.65 15.14
N ILE A 35 7.65 -3.37 14.12
CA ILE A 35 8.21 -2.95 12.81
C ILE A 35 9.01 -1.63 12.75
N ALA A 36 10.33 -1.74 12.87
CA ALA A 36 11.35 -1.03 12.10
C ALA A 36 12.68 -1.77 12.22
N THR A 37 13.32 -2.11 11.10
CA THR A 37 14.62 -2.80 11.10
C THR A 37 15.78 -1.82 11.07
N PRO A 38 16.98 -2.19 11.62
CA PRO A 38 18.12 -1.28 11.82
C PRO A 38 18.85 -0.81 10.55
N LEU A 39 18.29 -0.97 9.37
CA LEU A 39 18.94 -0.64 8.08
C LEU A 39 18.90 0.86 7.72
N ASP A 40 18.13 1.69 8.44
CA ASP A 40 18.03 3.12 8.16
C ASP A 40 19.21 3.95 8.73
N VAL A 41 20.02 3.38 9.61
CA VAL A 41 21.13 4.09 10.28
C VAL A 41 22.45 4.03 9.48
N ALA A 42 22.58 3.15 8.50
CA ALA A 42 23.85 2.94 7.78
C ALA A 42 24.03 3.83 6.53
N ARG A 43 23.05 4.65 6.15
CA ARG A 43 23.04 5.38 4.86
C ARG A 43 23.74 6.72 4.86
N ASP A 44 24.03 7.30 6.03
CA ASP A 44 24.69 8.63 6.12
C ASP A 44 26.22 8.61 5.91
N LYS A 45 26.82 7.48 5.53
CA LYS A 45 28.27 7.33 5.34
C LYS A 45 28.73 7.05 3.90
N LEU A 46 27.87 7.22 2.91
CA LEU A 46 28.28 7.05 1.52
C LEU A 46 28.63 8.41 0.86
N PRO A 47 29.76 8.49 0.11
CA PRO A 47 30.14 9.70 -0.59
C PRO A 47 29.17 10.04 -1.71
N PRO A 48 29.04 11.34 -2.12
CA PRO A 48 28.08 11.78 -3.10
C PRO A 48 28.35 11.18 -4.48
N PRO A 49 27.29 10.87 -5.28
CA PRO A 49 27.46 10.30 -6.60
C PRO A 49 28.09 11.30 -7.57
N LEU A 50 29.01 10.80 -8.39
CA LEU A 50 29.68 11.54 -9.44
C LEU A 50 28.66 12.09 -10.45
N ARG A 51 28.75 13.40 -10.71
CA ARG A 51 27.94 14.15 -11.66
C ARG A 51 28.27 13.68 -13.08
N VAL A 52 27.37 12.97 -13.73
CA VAL A 52 27.45 12.64 -15.15
C VAL A 52 26.72 13.75 -15.92
N GLU A 53 27.45 14.55 -16.65
CA GLU A 53 26.90 15.51 -17.61
C GLU A 53 26.25 14.78 -18.78
N SER A 54 24.95 14.82 -18.89
CA SER A 54 24.20 14.32 -20.04
C SER A 54 24.14 15.42 -21.12
N LYS A 55 24.92 15.27 -22.19
CA LYS A 55 24.69 15.99 -23.44
C LYS A 55 23.39 15.47 -24.07
N GLN A 56 22.42 16.36 -24.19
CA GLN A 56 21.22 16.12 -25.01
C GLN A 56 21.61 16.18 -26.52
N PRO A 57 21.17 15.23 -27.35
CA PRO A 57 21.22 15.39 -28.78
C PRO A 57 20.00 16.19 -29.26
N GLU A 58 20.27 17.23 -30.06
CA GLU A 58 19.27 18.03 -30.79
C GLU A 58 18.47 17.15 -31.76
N ALA A 59 17.14 17.26 -31.71
CA ALA A 59 16.24 16.64 -32.67
C ALA A 59 16.14 17.48 -33.94
N PRO A 60 16.14 16.88 -35.14
CA PRO A 60 15.98 17.60 -36.39
C PRO A 60 14.53 18.04 -36.61
N ARG A 61 14.35 19.32 -36.96
CA ARG A 61 13.09 19.91 -37.40
C ARG A 61 12.67 19.32 -38.76
N ALA A 62 11.57 18.57 -38.77
CA ALA A 62 10.88 18.18 -40.00
C ALA A 62 9.81 19.23 -40.35
N LYS A 63 9.79 19.59 -41.65
CA LYS A 63 8.92 20.60 -42.24
C LYS A 63 7.46 20.13 -42.26
N LEU A 64 6.58 20.98 -41.81
CA LEU A 64 5.15 20.94 -42.11
C LEU A 64 4.93 21.35 -43.55
N ASP A 65 4.34 20.48 -44.35
CA ASP A 65 3.53 20.79 -45.53
C ASP A 65 2.94 19.49 -46.08
N GLN A 66 1.73 19.14 -45.66
CA GLN A 66 0.79 18.28 -46.38
C GLN A 66 -0.63 18.47 -45.81
N GLU A 67 -1.53 18.91 -46.69
CA GLU A 67 -2.97 19.03 -46.42
C GLU A 67 -3.63 17.69 -46.08
N PRO A 68 -4.66 17.66 -45.23
CA PRO A 68 -5.38 16.43 -44.88
C PRO A 68 -6.27 15.99 -46.06
N PRO A 69 -6.33 14.67 -46.33
CA PRO A 69 -7.25 14.13 -47.34
C PRO A 69 -8.72 14.19 -46.86
N THR A 70 -9.59 14.53 -47.78
CA THR A 70 -11.07 14.52 -47.66
C THR A 70 -11.59 13.16 -47.22
N PRO A 71 -12.60 13.12 -46.32
CA PRO A 71 -13.22 11.87 -45.89
C PRO A 71 -14.06 11.24 -47.00
N PRO A 72 -14.08 9.90 -47.14
CA PRO A 72 -14.94 9.18 -48.06
C PRO A 72 -16.41 9.22 -47.66
N GLU A 73 -17.30 9.27 -48.68
CA GLU A 73 -18.74 9.22 -48.54
C GLU A 73 -19.21 7.92 -47.85
N PRO A 74 -20.32 7.96 -47.08
CA PRO A 74 -20.83 6.78 -46.38
C PRO A 74 -21.44 5.78 -47.38
N PRO A 75 -21.21 4.47 -47.22
CA PRO A 75 -21.81 3.47 -48.05
C PRO A 75 -23.31 3.34 -47.79
N THR A 76 -24.06 3.22 -48.88
CA THR A 76 -25.50 2.94 -48.92
C THR A 76 -25.84 1.65 -48.14
N SER A 77 -26.80 1.75 -47.26
CA SER A 77 -27.28 0.67 -46.41
C SER A 77 -27.76 -0.56 -47.21
N PRO A 78 -27.28 -1.77 -46.90
CA PRO A 78 -27.95 -2.97 -47.36
C PRO A 78 -29.16 -3.26 -46.47
N THR A 79 -30.23 -3.67 -47.14
CA THR A 79 -31.52 -4.14 -46.59
C THR A 79 -31.30 -5.18 -45.48
N ALA A 80 -31.89 -4.92 -44.32
CA ALA A 80 -31.80 -5.80 -43.15
C ALA A 80 -32.43 -7.18 -43.44
N PRO A 81 -31.77 -8.28 -43.07
CA PRO A 81 -32.40 -9.59 -43.07
C PRO A 81 -33.40 -9.67 -41.92
N VAL A 82 -34.59 -10.22 -42.25
CA VAL A 82 -35.64 -10.53 -41.29
C VAL A 82 -35.12 -11.57 -40.30
N LEU A 83 -35.02 -11.15 -39.04
CA LEU A 83 -34.69 -12.05 -37.93
C LEU A 83 -35.85 -13.01 -37.66
N PRO A 84 -35.58 -14.31 -37.42
CA PRO A 84 -36.62 -15.23 -36.97
C PRO A 84 -37.09 -14.83 -35.56
N ALA A 85 -38.40 -15.05 -35.31
CA ALA A 85 -39.04 -14.76 -34.04
C ALA A 85 -38.28 -15.40 -32.86
N PRO A 86 -38.18 -14.71 -31.71
CA PRO A 86 -37.50 -15.25 -30.54
C PRO A 86 -38.23 -16.52 -30.05
N PRO A 87 -37.48 -17.55 -29.61
CA PRO A 87 -38.11 -18.71 -28.99
C PRO A 87 -38.88 -18.30 -27.76
N ALA A 88 -40.00 -18.95 -27.50
CA ALA A 88 -40.89 -18.71 -26.37
C ALA A 88 -40.10 -18.59 -25.05
N ALA A 89 -40.51 -17.60 -24.26
CA ALA A 89 -39.92 -17.32 -22.96
C ALA A 89 -39.81 -18.60 -22.12
N THR A 90 -38.61 -19.02 -21.88
CA THR A 90 -38.29 -20.02 -20.85
C THR A 90 -38.75 -19.45 -19.52
N GLU A 91 -39.55 -20.17 -18.76
CA GLU A 91 -39.92 -19.82 -17.39
C GLU A 91 -38.70 -19.38 -16.63
N PRO A 92 -38.81 -18.31 -15.77
CA PRO A 92 -37.68 -17.87 -14.95
C PRO A 92 -37.23 -19.03 -14.09
N ALA A 93 -35.99 -19.47 -14.32
CA ALA A 93 -35.35 -20.46 -13.48
C ALA A 93 -35.53 -20.03 -12.02
N ALA A 94 -36.03 -20.94 -11.18
CA ALA A 94 -36.16 -20.73 -9.75
C ALA A 94 -34.85 -20.09 -9.20
N PRO A 95 -34.93 -19.13 -8.29
CA PRO A 95 -33.74 -18.48 -7.74
C PRO A 95 -32.83 -19.60 -7.24
N VAL A 96 -31.65 -19.70 -7.83
CA VAL A 96 -30.58 -20.59 -7.37
C VAL A 96 -30.31 -20.15 -5.91
N ALA A 97 -30.72 -21.00 -4.96
CA ALA A 97 -30.45 -20.78 -3.56
C ALA A 97 -28.95 -20.52 -3.44
N GLN A 98 -28.58 -19.34 -2.95
CA GLN A 98 -27.18 -19.05 -2.66
C GLN A 98 -26.68 -20.16 -1.73
N PRO A 99 -25.52 -20.76 -2.00
CA PRO A 99 -24.99 -21.80 -1.13
C PRO A 99 -24.92 -21.20 0.30
N VAL A 100 -25.69 -21.78 1.22
CA VAL A 100 -25.67 -21.41 2.63
C VAL A 100 -24.25 -21.73 3.09
N ASP A 101 -23.50 -20.72 3.54
CA ASP A 101 -22.15 -20.93 4.05
C ASP A 101 -22.18 -22.02 5.15
N ASP A 102 -21.23 -22.95 5.11
CA ASP A 102 -21.10 -24.03 6.10
C ASP A 102 -21.17 -23.46 7.52
N PRO A 103 -21.94 -24.05 8.46
CA PRO A 103 -22.03 -23.58 9.83
C PRO A 103 -20.68 -23.41 10.53
N LEU A 104 -19.67 -24.21 10.17
CA LEU A 104 -18.31 -24.05 10.67
C LEU A 104 -17.66 -22.79 10.12
N TYR A 105 -17.89 -22.44 8.85
CA TYR A 105 -17.38 -21.21 8.27
C TYR A 105 -17.97 -19.99 8.97
N ILE A 106 -19.30 -19.99 9.20
CA ILE A 106 -20.00 -18.91 9.90
C ILE A 106 -19.44 -18.76 11.32
N SER A 107 -19.35 -19.87 12.07
CA SER A 107 -18.82 -19.90 13.45
C SER A 107 -17.36 -19.39 13.52
N ALA A 108 -16.52 -19.80 12.55
CA ALA A 108 -15.13 -19.36 12.47
C ALA A 108 -15.03 -17.85 12.20
N ARG A 109 -15.85 -17.32 11.29
CA ARG A 109 -15.91 -15.90 10.99
C ARG A 109 -16.33 -15.08 12.20
N GLU A 110 -17.41 -15.49 12.88
CA GLU A 110 -17.87 -14.84 14.10
C GLU A 110 -16.83 -14.86 15.22
N ALA A 111 -16.09 -15.95 15.37
CA ALA A 111 -14.99 -16.04 16.35
C ALA A 111 -13.87 -15.05 15.98
N SER A 112 -13.53 -14.95 14.69
CA SER A 112 -12.55 -13.99 14.21
C SER A 112 -12.98 -12.54 14.45
N GLU A 113 -14.25 -12.21 14.18
CA GLU A 113 -14.82 -10.87 14.42
C GLU A 113 -14.79 -10.47 15.91
N ARG A 114 -14.92 -11.45 16.81
CA ARG A 114 -14.77 -11.26 18.28
C ARG A 114 -13.32 -11.22 18.75
N GLY A 115 -12.35 -11.42 17.84
CA GLY A 115 -10.94 -11.50 18.20
C GLY A 115 -10.49 -12.85 18.80
N ASP A 116 -11.37 -13.86 18.83
CA ASP A 116 -11.05 -15.22 19.27
C ASP A 116 -10.37 -16.00 18.13
N PHE A 117 -9.14 -15.60 17.84
CA PHE A 117 -8.37 -16.15 16.73
C PHE A 117 -8.00 -17.62 16.92
N ASP A 118 -7.93 -18.11 18.18
CA ASP A 118 -7.67 -19.53 18.45
C ASP A 118 -8.82 -20.40 18.00
N ARG A 119 -10.02 -20.03 18.42
CA ARG A 119 -11.23 -20.70 18.03
C ARG A 119 -11.50 -20.59 16.53
N ALA A 120 -11.31 -19.41 15.97
CA ALA A 120 -11.48 -19.19 14.54
C ALA A 120 -10.55 -20.08 13.71
N ALA A 121 -9.26 -20.14 14.07
CA ALA A 121 -8.28 -20.98 13.38
C ALA A 121 -8.59 -22.48 13.51
N ALA A 122 -9.06 -22.94 14.68
CA ALA A 122 -9.49 -24.32 14.87
C ALA A 122 -10.68 -24.65 13.97
N SER A 123 -11.73 -23.82 13.99
CA SER A 123 -12.93 -24.04 13.18
C SER A 123 -12.63 -24.02 11.66
N TYR A 124 -11.73 -23.11 11.19
CA TYR A 124 -11.29 -23.12 9.79
C TYR A 124 -10.53 -24.41 9.45
N ARG A 125 -9.67 -24.93 10.33
CA ARG A 125 -8.97 -26.21 10.11
C ARG A 125 -9.93 -27.38 10.06
N ASP A 126 -10.93 -27.42 10.93
CA ASP A 126 -11.97 -28.46 10.93
C ASP A 126 -12.78 -28.44 9.63
N LEU A 127 -13.15 -27.25 9.15
CA LEU A 127 -13.79 -27.09 7.86
C LEU A 127 -12.89 -27.58 6.72
N LEU A 128 -11.62 -27.18 6.71
CA LEU A 128 -10.66 -27.56 5.67
C LEU A 128 -10.30 -29.06 5.70
N ALA A 129 -10.48 -29.74 6.82
CA ALA A 129 -10.35 -31.19 6.89
C ALA A 129 -11.49 -31.93 6.16
N ARG A 130 -12.70 -31.33 6.10
CA ARG A 130 -13.85 -31.84 5.37
C ARG A 130 -13.85 -31.37 3.90
N GLU A 131 -13.52 -30.11 3.70
CA GLU A 131 -13.53 -29.41 2.40
C GLU A 131 -12.17 -28.80 2.10
N PRO A 132 -11.20 -29.61 1.65
CA PRO A 132 -9.82 -29.10 1.38
C PRO A 132 -9.76 -27.99 0.33
N GLY A 133 -10.73 -27.91 -0.57
CA GLY A 133 -10.83 -26.86 -1.61
C GLY A 133 -11.54 -25.58 -1.18
N HIS A 134 -11.89 -25.39 0.10
CA HIS A 134 -12.64 -24.22 0.53
C HIS A 134 -11.75 -22.95 0.59
N VAL A 135 -11.65 -22.25 -0.55
CA VAL A 135 -10.76 -21.10 -0.79
C VAL A 135 -10.91 -20.00 0.26
N LYS A 136 -12.16 -19.61 0.59
CA LYS A 136 -12.42 -18.54 1.59
C LYS A 136 -11.91 -18.90 2.99
N ALA A 137 -12.05 -20.15 3.40
CA ALA A 137 -11.58 -20.63 4.70
C ALA A 137 -10.04 -20.60 4.78
N ARG A 138 -9.35 -21.03 3.69
CA ARG A 138 -7.89 -20.96 3.61
C ARG A 138 -7.40 -19.53 3.70
N ASN A 139 -8.03 -18.61 2.95
CA ASN A 139 -7.69 -17.19 3.00
C ASN A 139 -7.82 -16.63 4.43
N ASN A 140 -8.93 -16.88 5.08
CA ASN A 140 -9.16 -16.35 6.42
C ASN A 140 -8.24 -16.97 7.48
N LEU A 141 -7.94 -18.28 7.34
CA LEU A 141 -6.93 -18.93 8.18
C LEU A 141 -5.54 -18.30 7.98
N ALA A 142 -5.16 -18.01 6.73
CA ALA A 142 -3.90 -17.37 6.43
C ALA A 142 -3.78 -15.98 7.07
N LEU A 143 -4.84 -15.17 7.03
CA LEU A 143 -4.85 -13.86 7.69
C LEU A 143 -4.66 -13.97 9.21
N ILE A 144 -5.28 -14.97 9.85
CA ILE A 144 -5.09 -15.24 11.28
C ILE A 144 -3.64 -15.67 11.57
N LEU A 145 -3.07 -16.54 10.74
CA LEU A 145 -1.68 -17.00 10.90
C LEU A 145 -0.68 -15.84 10.75
N ASP A 146 -0.87 -14.96 9.76
CA ASP A 146 -0.02 -13.78 9.60
C ASP A 146 -0.13 -12.83 10.78
N ALA A 147 -1.34 -12.56 11.28
CA ALA A 147 -1.57 -11.73 12.47
C ALA A 147 -0.89 -12.29 13.73
N ARG A 148 -0.63 -13.60 13.79
CA ARG A 148 0.11 -14.29 14.85
C ARG A 148 1.61 -14.36 14.59
N GLY A 149 2.08 -13.85 13.45
CA GLY A 149 3.47 -13.92 13.04
C GLY A 149 3.88 -15.22 12.37
N ASP A 150 2.99 -16.21 12.24
CA ASP A 150 3.23 -17.43 11.46
C ASP A 150 3.06 -17.16 9.95
N ARG A 151 4.01 -16.43 9.41
CA ARG A 151 4.01 -16.06 7.99
C ARG A 151 4.23 -17.24 7.06
N ASP A 152 4.94 -18.26 7.52
CA ASP A 152 5.17 -19.47 6.71
C ASP A 152 3.90 -20.30 6.60
N GLY A 153 3.17 -20.46 7.70
CA GLY A 153 1.85 -21.08 7.70
C GLY A 153 0.84 -20.29 6.85
N ALA A 154 0.85 -18.97 6.96
CA ALA A 154 0.00 -18.11 6.14
C ALA A 154 0.26 -18.28 4.64
N LEU A 155 1.54 -18.27 4.20
CA LEU A 155 1.90 -18.50 2.82
C LEU A 155 1.48 -19.87 2.33
N ALA A 156 1.67 -20.91 3.14
CA ALA A 156 1.26 -22.27 2.77
C ALA A 156 -0.25 -22.39 2.52
N GLU A 157 -1.09 -21.73 3.34
CA GLU A 157 -2.54 -21.74 3.12
C GLU A 157 -2.95 -20.89 1.90
N LEU A 158 -2.28 -19.74 1.65
CA LEU A 158 -2.52 -18.93 0.45
C LEU A 158 -2.07 -19.64 -0.83
N ASP A 159 -0.95 -20.34 -0.82
CA ASP A 159 -0.48 -21.13 -1.95
C ASP A 159 -1.46 -22.23 -2.30
N ARG A 160 -1.96 -23.00 -1.30
CA ARG A 160 -3.00 -24.02 -1.51
C ARG A 160 -4.32 -23.42 -2.03
N ALA A 161 -4.69 -22.22 -1.57
CA ALA A 161 -5.87 -21.53 -2.08
C ALA A 161 -5.70 -21.13 -3.55
N LEU A 162 -4.50 -20.69 -3.93
CA LEU A 162 -4.14 -20.31 -5.30
C LEU A 162 -3.98 -21.53 -6.25
N GLU A 163 -3.74 -22.75 -5.72
CA GLU A 163 -3.83 -23.97 -6.52
C GLU A 163 -5.28 -24.20 -7.03
N THR A 164 -6.27 -23.82 -6.22
CA THR A 164 -7.70 -23.95 -6.57
C THR A 164 -8.19 -22.79 -7.44
N ASP A 165 -7.77 -21.55 -7.12
CA ASP A 165 -8.15 -20.34 -7.84
C ASP A 165 -6.90 -19.45 -8.12
N PRO A 166 -6.14 -19.78 -9.20
CA PRO A 166 -4.84 -19.15 -9.46
C PRO A 166 -4.89 -17.65 -9.76
N ASN A 167 -6.01 -17.12 -10.21
CA ASN A 167 -6.18 -15.72 -10.61
C ASN A 167 -6.96 -14.88 -9.58
N ASN A 168 -7.24 -15.42 -8.41
CA ASN A 168 -7.96 -14.69 -7.38
C ASN A 168 -7.17 -13.48 -6.90
N ALA A 169 -7.65 -12.29 -7.25
CA ALA A 169 -6.98 -11.04 -6.92
C ALA A 169 -6.78 -10.87 -5.40
N GLY A 170 -7.79 -11.22 -4.59
CA GLY A 170 -7.71 -11.12 -3.13
C GLY A 170 -6.62 -12.02 -2.54
N LEU A 171 -6.52 -13.26 -3.02
CA LEU A 171 -5.47 -14.19 -2.58
C LEU A 171 -4.08 -13.70 -2.98
N LEU A 172 -3.91 -13.21 -4.21
CA LEU A 172 -2.63 -12.68 -4.70
C LEU A 172 -2.21 -11.44 -3.89
N VAL A 173 -3.14 -10.53 -3.59
CA VAL A 173 -2.87 -9.35 -2.75
C VAL A 173 -2.49 -9.76 -1.33
N ASN A 174 -3.21 -10.68 -0.71
CA ASN A 174 -2.91 -11.16 0.64
C ASN A 174 -1.56 -11.89 0.69
N ARG A 175 -1.26 -12.74 -0.30
CA ARG A 175 0.06 -13.39 -0.40
C ARG A 175 1.18 -12.37 -0.56
N ALA A 176 0.97 -11.37 -1.41
CA ALA A 176 1.95 -10.29 -1.59
C ALA A 176 2.19 -9.48 -0.32
N ALA A 177 1.16 -9.23 0.50
CA ALA A 177 1.31 -8.55 1.78
C ALA A 177 2.20 -9.38 2.74
N VAL A 178 1.94 -10.68 2.88
CA VAL A 178 2.74 -11.58 3.70
C VAL A 178 4.18 -11.70 3.18
N LEU A 179 4.36 -11.85 1.85
CA LEU A 179 5.69 -11.87 1.20
C LEU A 179 6.46 -10.57 1.45
N GLY A 180 5.78 -9.42 1.34
CA GLY A 180 6.35 -8.11 1.65
C GLY A 180 6.80 -7.99 3.11
N ALA A 181 5.99 -8.50 4.04
CA ALA A 181 6.34 -8.56 5.46
C ALA A 181 7.52 -9.49 5.77
N LYS A 182 7.75 -10.52 4.93
CA LYS A 182 8.93 -11.41 4.99
C LYS A 182 10.16 -10.83 4.29
N GLY A 183 10.06 -9.69 3.59
CA GLY A 183 11.14 -9.14 2.78
C GLY A 183 11.29 -9.78 1.40
N SER A 184 10.39 -10.68 1.00
CA SER A 184 10.37 -11.32 -0.32
C SER A 184 9.76 -10.39 -1.38
N TYR A 185 10.29 -9.17 -1.50
CA TYR A 185 9.71 -8.08 -2.30
C TYR A 185 9.52 -8.40 -3.78
N ALA A 186 10.45 -9.18 -4.37
CA ALA A 186 10.34 -9.54 -5.78
C ALA A 186 9.14 -10.46 -6.07
N ALA A 187 8.83 -11.38 -5.14
CA ALA A 187 7.68 -12.25 -5.24
C ALA A 187 6.38 -11.46 -5.01
N ALA A 188 6.34 -10.60 -3.98
CA ALA A 188 5.22 -9.70 -3.71
C ALA A 188 4.90 -8.81 -4.92
N GLN A 189 5.93 -8.22 -5.52
CA GLN A 189 5.77 -7.38 -6.71
C GLN A 189 5.17 -8.15 -7.89
N ARG A 190 5.59 -9.40 -8.14
CA ARG A 190 5.03 -10.23 -9.23
C ARG A 190 3.54 -10.47 -9.05
N ASP A 191 3.10 -10.83 -7.85
CA ASP A 191 1.69 -11.07 -7.55
C ASP A 191 0.85 -9.81 -7.75
N LEU A 192 1.31 -8.68 -7.22
CA LEU A 192 0.60 -7.39 -7.33
C LEU A 192 0.52 -6.89 -8.78
N LEU A 193 1.59 -7.03 -9.56
CA LEU A 193 1.59 -6.67 -10.97
C LEU A 193 0.64 -7.55 -11.80
N ARG A 194 0.43 -8.81 -11.39
CA ARG A 194 -0.56 -9.69 -12.01
C ARG A 194 -1.96 -9.14 -11.77
N VAL A 195 -2.31 -8.80 -10.53
CA VAL A 195 -3.61 -8.19 -10.19
C VAL A 195 -3.82 -6.87 -10.93
N ILE A 196 -2.82 -5.97 -10.95
CA ILE A 196 -2.91 -4.67 -11.63
C ILE A 196 -3.05 -4.80 -13.15
N ARG A 197 -2.52 -5.87 -13.75
CA ARG A 197 -2.70 -6.15 -15.19
C ARG A 197 -4.15 -6.47 -15.52
N ASP A 198 -4.82 -7.23 -14.65
CA ASP A 198 -6.19 -7.68 -14.85
C ASP A 198 -7.20 -6.59 -14.43
N ASP A 199 -6.89 -5.86 -13.33
CA ASP A 199 -7.64 -4.72 -12.82
C ASP A 199 -6.69 -3.58 -12.45
N GLY A 200 -6.51 -2.66 -13.39
CA GLY A 200 -5.61 -1.50 -13.23
C GLY A 200 -6.03 -0.50 -12.14
N ALA A 201 -7.28 -0.59 -11.65
CA ALA A 201 -7.82 0.26 -10.60
C ALA A 201 -7.92 -0.45 -9.23
N ASN A 202 -7.36 -1.64 -9.10
CA ASN A 202 -7.35 -2.37 -7.82
C ASN A 202 -6.56 -1.62 -6.75
N VAL A 203 -7.26 -0.94 -5.86
CA VAL A 203 -6.68 -0.06 -4.83
C VAL A 203 -5.74 -0.81 -3.91
N GLU A 204 -6.13 -2.03 -3.49
CA GLU A 204 -5.32 -2.86 -2.59
C GLU A 204 -3.99 -3.24 -3.25
N ALA A 205 -4.03 -3.63 -4.51
CA ALA A 205 -2.83 -3.99 -5.25
C ALA A 205 -1.92 -2.77 -5.49
N LEU A 206 -2.49 -1.64 -5.89
CA LEU A 206 -1.75 -0.38 -6.07
C LEU A 206 -1.08 0.08 -4.77
N PHE A 207 -1.83 0.09 -3.68
CA PHE A 207 -1.32 0.46 -2.36
C PHE A 207 -0.20 -0.48 -1.90
N ASN A 208 -0.43 -1.79 -1.92
CA ASN A 208 0.59 -2.75 -1.49
C ASN A 208 1.84 -2.72 -2.37
N LEU A 209 1.71 -2.47 -3.69
CA LEU A 209 2.85 -2.29 -4.57
C LEU A 209 3.65 -1.02 -4.22
N GLY A 210 2.96 0.07 -3.91
CA GLY A 210 3.58 1.29 -3.40
C GLY A 210 4.35 1.04 -2.10
N VAL A 211 3.78 0.29 -1.16
CA VAL A 211 4.47 -0.10 0.10
C VAL A 211 5.69 -0.97 -0.19
N VAL A 212 5.60 -1.94 -1.10
CA VAL A 212 6.73 -2.79 -1.52
C VAL A 212 7.86 -1.93 -2.10
N PHE A 213 7.56 -0.96 -2.97
CA PHE A 213 8.56 -0.05 -3.51
C PHE A 213 9.18 0.86 -2.44
N THR A 214 8.38 1.38 -1.50
CA THR A 214 8.86 2.15 -0.34
C THR A 214 9.88 1.33 0.47
N ARG A 215 9.56 0.08 0.81
CA ARG A 215 10.46 -0.84 1.52
C ARG A 215 11.77 -1.14 0.79
N ARG A 216 11.76 -1.06 -0.54
CA ARG A 216 12.95 -1.22 -1.39
C ARG A 216 13.73 0.08 -1.60
N GLY A 217 13.24 1.22 -1.14
CA GLY A 217 13.82 2.53 -1.40
C GLY A 217 13.62 3.02 -2.85
N LEU A 218 12.67 2.43 -3.58
CA LEU A 218 12.31 2.81 -4.96
C LEU A 218 11.24 3.90 -4.92
N TRP A 219 11.65 5.09 -4.45
CA TRP A 219 10.73 6.17 -4.09
C TRP A 219 9.88 6.67 -5.27
N ALA A 220 10.47 6.82 -6.46
CA ALA A 220 9.75 7.28 -7.65
C ALA A 220 8.65 6.28 -8.06
N ASP A 221 8.95 4.97 -8.03
CA ASP A 221 7.98 3.92 -8.33
C ASP A 221 6.89 3.87 -7.25
N ALA A 222 7.27 4.03 -5.97
CA ALA A 222 6.32 4.10 -4.86
C ALA A 222 5.33 5.26 -5.05
N ILE A 223 5.82 6.47 -5.34
CA ILE A 223 5.01 7.67 -5.59
C ILE A 223 4.03 7.41 -6.74
N ALA A 224 4.48 6.81 -7.84
CA ALA A 224 3.63 6.53 -8.99
C ALA A 224 2.44 5.63 -8.63
N GLN A 225 2.66 4.54 -7.88
CA GLN A 225 1.59 3.63 -7.50
C GLN A 225 0.70 4.22 -6.40
N LEU A 226 1.27 4.91 -5.41
CA LEU A 226 0.52 5.51 -4.32
C LEU A 226 -0.38 6.68 -4.79
N ARG A 227 0.07 7.48 -5.78
CA ARG A 227 -0.79 8.49 -6.42
C ARG A 227 -2.01 7.84 -7.07
N ARG A 228 -1.81 6.77 -7.84
CA ARG A 228 -2.93 6.02 -8.42
C ARG A 228 -3.86 5.46 -7.35
N ALA A 229 -3.32 4.94 -6.25
CA ALA A 229 -4.12 4.42 -5.14
C ALA A 229 -5.00 5.50 -4.51
N VAL A 230 -4.47 6.72 -4.26
CA VAL A 230 -5.26 7.83 -3.68
C VAL A 230 -6.20 8.50 -4.68
N GLU A 231 -5.93 8.39 -5.99
CA GLU A 231 -6.86 8.82 -7.04
C GLU A 231 -8.10 7.92 -7.08
N VAL A 232 -7.93 6.61 -6.93
CA VAL A 232 -9.04 5.64 -6.92
C VAL A 232 -9.78 5.65 -5.58
N ASP A 233 -9.05 5.67 -4.45
CA ASP A 233 -9.63 5.75 -3.10
C ASP A 233 -9.01 6.91 -2.31
N PRO A 234 -9.58 8.12 -2.41
CA PRO A 234 -9.12 9.30 -1.68
C PRO A 234 -9.32 9.22 -0.15
N ALA A 235 -10.11 8.26 0.34
CA ALA A 235 -10.38 8.08 1.77
C ALA A 235 -9.36 7.18 2.47
N ARG A 236 -8.43 6.58 1.76
CA ARG A 236 -7.42 5.69 2.31
C ARG A 236 -6.27 6.46 2.97
N ALA A 237 -6.39 6.74 4.27
CA ALA A 237 -5.38 7.48 5.05
C ALA A 237 -3.97 6.85 4.95
N ALA A 238 -3.86 5.52 4.95
CA ALA A 238 -2.59 4.83 4.85
C ALA A 238 -1.87 5.12 3.52
N ALA A 239 -2.60 5.20 2.40
CA ALA A 239 -1.99 5.51 1.10
C ALA A 239 -1.43 6.95 1.06
N TRP A 240 -2.15 7.90 1.63
CA TRP A 240 -1.67 9.28 1.79
C TRP A 240 -0.42 9.37 2.68
N TYR A 241 -0.39 8.60 3.78
CA TYR A 241 0.80 8.54 4.64
C TYR A 241 2.03 8.03 3.88
N TYR A 242 1.93 6.88 3.19
CA TYR A 242 3.05 6.34 2.45
C TYR A 242 3.45 7.22 1.26
N LEU A 243 2.49 7.90 0.61
CA LEU A 243 2.78 8.89 -0.44
C LEU A 243 3.60 10.05 0.13
N GLY A 244 3.19 10.60 1.26
CA GLY A 244 3.90 11.69 1.92
C GLY A 244 5.31 11.28 2.38
N ASP A 245 5.47 10.07 2.92
CA ASP A 245 6.78 9.53 3.29
C ASP A 245 7.69 9.38 2.06
N ALA A 246 7.20 8.83 0.97
CA ALA A 246 7.96 8.69 -0.28
C ALA A 246 8.35 10.04 -0.90
N LEU A 247 7.43 11.03 -0.90
CA LEU A 247 7.69 12.39 -1.37
C LEU A 247 8.76 13.09 -0.53
N ASN A 248 8.74 12.90 0.79
CA ASN A 248 9.78 13.41 1.69
C ASN A 248 11.17 12.85 1.37
N HIS A 249 11.26 11.60 0.92
CA HIS A 249 12.53 10.98 0.54
C HIS A 249 13.10 11.49 -0.80
N VAL A 250 12.26 12.04 -1.69
CA VAL A 250 12.70 12.67 -2.95
C VAL A 250 12.78 14.19 -2.87
N ASP A 251 12.77 14.77 -1.65
CA ASP A 251 12.85 16.20 -1.37
C ASP A 251 11.66 17.05 -1.88
N ASP A 252 10.55 16.43 -2.30
CA ASP A 252 9.30 17.14 -2.54
C ASP A 252 8.58 17.40 -1.20
N LEU A 253 9.15 18.37 -0.43
CA LEU A 253 8.68 18.66 0.92
C LEU A 253 7.27 19.25 0.94
N THR A 254 6.89 20.01 -0.06
CA THR A 254 5.55 20.60 -0.17
C THR A 254 4.49 19.54 -0.48
N GLY A 255 4.77 18.67 -1.42
CA GLY A 255 3.91 17.52 -1.71
C GLY A 255 3.82 16.54 -0.54
N ALA A 256 4.94 16.31 0.15
CA ALA A 256 4.98 15.46 1.34
C ALA A 256 4.09 16.02 2.47
N LEU A 257 4.19 17.33 2.75
CA LEU A 257 3.36 17.97 3.77
C LEU A 257 1.87 17.84 3.45
N ALA A 258 1.47 18.19 2.23
CA ALA A 258 0.08 18.11 1.81
C ALA A 258 -0.48 16.67 1.89
N ALA A 259 0.30 15.66 1.49
CA ALA A 259 -0.12 14.26 1.58
C ALA A 259 -0.25 13.79 3.03
N LEU A 260 0.69 14.15 3.91
CA LEU A 260 0.65 13.81 5.33
C LEU A 260 -0.48 14.53 6.08
N GLU A 261 -0.75 15.79 5.75
CA GLU A 261 -1.89 16.54 6.29
C GLU A 261 -3.20 15.84 5.89
N ARG A 262 -3.32 15.41 4.63
CA ARG A 262 -4.50 14.64 4.21
C ARG A 262 -4.64 13.31 4.95
N ALA A 263 -3.53 12.61 5.22
CA ALA A 263 -3.55 11.41 6.04
C ALA A 263 -4.04 11.68 7.48
N VAL A 264 -3.65 12.81 8.08
CA VAL A 264 -4.08 13.22 9.43
C VAL A 264 -5.52 13.71 9.44
N GLU A 265 -6.01 14.37 8.38
CA GLU A 265 -7.44 14.73 8.26
C GLU A 265 -8.33 13.49 8.28
N LEU A 266 -7.94 12.45 7.52
CA LEU A 266 -8.66 11.19 7.46
C LEU A 266 -8.52 10.36 8.73
N GLN A 267 -7.35 10.40 9.38
CA GLN A 267 -7.08 9.66 10.60
C GLN A 267 -6.31 10.55 11.60
N PRO A 268 -7.02 11.38 12.41
CA PRO A 268 -6.41 12.36 13.31
C PRO A 268 -5.53 11.77 14.43
N THR A 269 -5.70 10.49 14.72
CA THR A 269 -4.97 9.76 15.75
C THR A 269 -3.85 8.87 15.18
N ASN A 270 -3.40 9.11 13.95
CA ASN A 270 -2.29 8.38 13.38
C ASN A 270 -0.94 8.99 13.83
N PRO A 271 -0.21 8.38 14.78
CA PRO A 271 1.02 8.94 15.30
C PRO A 271 2.13 8.99 14.26
N LYS A 272 2.15 8.04 13.30
CA LYS A 272 3.15 8.01 12.22
C LYS A 272 2.98 9.18 11.25
N ALA A 273 1.74 9.52 10.89
CA ALA A 273 1.48 10.65 10.00
C ALA A 273 1.82 11.99 10.68
N LEU A 274 1.45 12.16 11.96
CA LEU A 274 1.83 13.34 12.75
C LEU A 274 3.34 13.48 12.89
N TYR A 275 4.05 12.39 13.13
CA TYR A 275 5.51 12.37 13.17
C TYR A 275 6.14 12.68 11.80
N GLY A 276 5.52 12.19 10.71
CA GLY A 276 5.92 12.53 9.35
C GLY A 276 5.82 14.02 9.06
N ILE A 277 4.71 14.67 9.47
CA ILE A 277 4.52 16.12 9.36
C ILE A 277 5.62 16.86 10.12
N TRP A 278 5.92 16.45 11.36
CA TRP A 278 7.02 17.05 12.12
C TRP A 278 8.34 17.01 11.35
N LYS A 279 8.73 15.85 10.80
CA LYS A 279 9.96 15.71 10.02
C LYS A 279 10.01 16.67 8.82
N VAL A 280 8.91 16.77 8.09
CA VAL A 280 8.81 17.63 6.90
C VAL A 280 8.85 19.12 7.30
N LEU A 281 8.16 19.53 8.36
CA LEU A 281 8.16 20.90 8.86
C LEU A 281 9.54 21.33 9.38
N ASP A 282 10.27 20.44 10.06
CA ASP A 282 11.66 20.71 10.49
C ASP A 282 12.58 20.96 9.27
N ARG A 283 12.44 20.17 8.22
CA ARG A 283 13.18 20.36 6.94
C ARG A 283 12.77 21.63 6.19
N LEU A 284 11.51 22.06 6.30
CA LEU A 284 11.00 23.32 5.76
C LEU A 284 11.40 24.53 6.59
N ASN A 285 12.18 24.35 7.68
CA ASN A 285 12.56 25.39 8.64
C ASN A 285 11.36 26.11 9.30
N ARG A 286 10.31 25.34 9.67
CA ARG A 286 9.09 25.77 10.37
C ARG A 286 9.06 25.18 11.79
N PRO A 287 9.98 25.56 12.71
CA PRO A 287 10.23 24.86 13.98
C PRO A 287 9.06 24.96 14.96
N ASP A 288 8.30 26.06 14.95
CA ASP A 288 7.17 26.24 15.87
C ASP A 288 6.05 25.24 15.56
N GLU A 289 5.70 25.10 14.29
CA GLU A 289 4.70 24.14 13.82
C GLU A 289 5.19 22.69 13.98
N ALA A 290 6.46 22.45 13.69
CA ALA A 290 7.08 21.14 13.90
C ALA A 290 6.94 20.70 15.36
N THR A 291 7.24 21.60 16.33
CA THR A 291 7.12 21.30 17.77
C THR A 291 5.69 20.93 18.17
N VAL A 292 4.68 21.59 17.61
CA VAL A 292 3.27 21.26 17.86
C VAL A 292 2.94 19.85 17.37
N MET A 293 3.35 19.50 16.14
CA MET A 293 3.06 18.19 15.54
C MET A 293 3.79 17.06 16.28
N TYR A 294 5.03 17.28 16.70
CA TYR A 294 5.78 16.34 17.52
C TYR A 294 5.07 16.04 18.85
N ARG A 295 4.68 17.07 19.60
CA ARG A 295 3.95 16.92 20.85
C ARG A 295 2.65 16.13 20.66
N ARG A 296 1.88 16.47 19.63
CA ARG A 296 0.63 15.78 19.29
C ARG A 296 0.89 14.30 18.93
N SER A 297 1.96 13.99 18.20
CA SER A 297 2.29 12.60 17.87
C SER A 297 2.59 11.77 19.12
N ARG A 298 3.27 12.35 20.11
CA ARG A 298 3.58 11.71 21.40
C ARG A 298 2.34 11.50 22.27
N GLU A 299 1.45 12.48 22.32
CA GLU A 299 0.18 12.39 23.06
C GLU A 299 -0.70 11.26 22.53
N VAL A 300 -0.70 11.08 21.20
CA VAL A 300 -1.48 10.01 20.56
C VAL A 300 -0.82 8.63 20.75
N ALA A 301 0.51 8.55 20.68
CA ALA A 301 1.26 7.31 20.86
C ALA A 301 1.25 6.79 22.31
N GLY A 302 1.07 7.68 23.30
CA GLY A 302 1.02 7.32 24.72
C GLY A 302 -0.38 6.92 25.22
N ARG A 303 -1.39 6.90 24.36
CA ARG A 303 -2.76 6.43 24.65
C ARG A 303 -2.96 5.01 24.19
#